data_b5895a7522576c6b9b82059e916e3163
#
_entry.id   b5895a7522576c6b9b82059e916e3163
#
_cell.length_a   1.000
_cell.length_b   1.000
_cell.length_c   1.000
_cell.angle_alpha   90.00
_cell.angle_beta   90.00
_cell.angle_gamma   90.00
#
_symmetry.space_group_name_H-M   'P 1'
#
loop_
_entity.id
_entity.type
_entity.pdbx_description
1 polymer ?
#
loop_
_entity_poly.entity_id
_entity_poly.type
_entity_poly.pdbx_seq_one_letter_code
_entity_poly.pdbx_strand_id
1 'polypeptide(L)'
;MKNKEIFLFVGVAFGVSYAAWTTALLLPEGRSTYVYAGLSFFAMVGPLLGTLAVKGLGWKAPTPVELRPQERLRIALQGVGVLYLVLWLTQFGLQNLLARGQGVAFVTLNGETLIRFFIRTLFMPIFWLFSVFLEEYGWRYFLYPEAKKWGPWAATWGVGLVWALWHVPAAFVAGKANAGWMIVNYLIYVPIFHQFLAYYYDRTGSLWTSVVLHAIFNGFGTAYYFTSGIMTRPDQLAMGDIQVTMGVNAGTLILLLPYSWLLFRRIRQKQSAGKS
;
A
#
# COMPACT_ATOMS: atom_id res chain seq x y z
N MET A 1 -8.55 0.73 -29.23
CA MET A 1 -7.10 0.65 -28.95
C MET A 1 -6.76 0.94 -27.47
N LYS A 2 -7.49 1.80 -26.77
CA LYS A 2 -7.19 2.24 -25.37
C LYS A 2 -7.17 1.15 -24.28
N ASN A 3 -7.84 0.02 -24.48
CA ASN A 3 -7.93 -1.04 -23.46
C ASN A 3 -6.77 -2.04 -23.49
N LYS A 4 -6.06 -2.15 -24.62
CA LYS A 4 -4.95 -3.12 -24.78
C LYS A 4 -3.79 -2.85 -23.80
N GLU A 5 -3.48 -1.59 -23.57
CA GLU A 5 -2.40 -1.18 -22.66
C GLU A 5 -2.69 -1.58 -21.22
N ILE A 6 -3.92 -1.38 -20.74
CA ILE A 6 -4.32 -1.78 -19.38
C ILE A 6 -4.34 -3.30 -19.23
N PHE A 7 -4.87 -4.03 -20.21
CA PHE A 7 -4.84 -5.49 -20.17
C PHE A 7 -3.42 -6.05 -20.20
N LEU A 8 -2.54 -5.48 -21.02
CA LEU A 8 -1.12 -5.87 -21.04
C LEU A 8 -0.46 -5.58 -19.68
N PHE A 9 -0.67 -4.38 -19.13
CA PHE A 9 -0.15 -4.02 -17.81
C PHE A 9 -0.62 -5.02 -16.74
N VAL A 10 -1.92 -5.25 -16.65
CA VAL A 10 -2.49 -6.18 -15.65
C VAL A 10 -1.95 -7.58 -15.86
N GLY A 11 -1.95 -8.07 -17.12
CA GLY A 11 -1.45 -9.40 -17.44
C GLY A 11 0.00 -9.62 -17.03
N VAL A 12 0.89 -8.66 -17.32
CA VAL A 12 2.31 -8.75 -16.94
C VAL A 12 2.48 -8.56 -15.43
N ALA A 13 1.85 -7.55 -14.82
CA ALA A 13 1.97 -7.27 -13.40
C ALA A 13 1.50 -8.45 -12.54
N PHE A 14 0.32 -8.99 -12.85
CA PHE A 14 -0.23 -10.15 -12.13
C PHE A 14 0.55 -11.42 -12.47
N GLY A 15 0.88 -11.66 -13.74
CA GLY A 15 1.60 -12.86 -14.17
C GLY A 15 2.94 -13.02 -13.42
N VAL A 16 3.75 -11.97 -13.39
CA VAL A 16 5.04 -11.98 -12.69
C VAL A 16 4.86 -12.16 -11.18
N SER A 17 3.99 -11.36 -10.56
CA SER A 17 3.80 -11.39 -9.12
C SER A 17 3.16 -12.69 -8.65
N TYR A 18 2.17 -13.20 -9.36
CA TYR A 18 1.50 -14.46 -9.05
C TYR A 18 2.45 -15.65 -9.23
N ALA A 19 3.29 -15.65 -10.27
CA ALA A 19 4.31 -16.67 -10.43
C ALA A 19 5.27 -16.70 -9.24
N ALA A 20 5.75 -15.53 -8.79
CA ALA A 20 6.66 -15.44 -7.65
C ALA A 20 6.01 -15.93 -6.34
N TRP A 21 4.80 -15.46 -6.01
CA TRP A 21 4.10 -15.90 -4.80
C TRP A 21 3.65 -17.37 -4.86
N THR A 22 3.19 -17.86 -6.03
CA THR A 22 2.87 -19.28 -6.20
C THR A 22 4.10 -20.14 -6.01
N THR A 23 5.26 -19.71 -6.54
CA THR A 23 6.54 -20.41 -6.28
C THR A 23 6.84 -20.47 -4.78
N ALA A 24 6.63 -19.35 -4.04
CA ALA A 24 6.81 -19.36 -2.59
C ALA A 24 5.87 -20.37 -1.89
N LEU A 25 4.61 -20.49 -2.34
CA LEU A 25 3.63 -21.42 -1.77
C LEU A 25 3.95 -22.90 -2.06
N LEU A 26 4.66 -23.20 -3.15
CA LEU A 26 5.05 -24.53 -3.54
C LEU A 26 6.38 -24.98 -2.92
N LEU A 27 7.10 -24.10 -2.25
CA LEU A 27 8.33 -24.46 -1.55
C LEU A 27 8.01 -25.38 -0.36
N PRO A 28 8.87 -26.39 -0.09
CA PRO A 28 8.72 -27.25 1.08
C PRO A 28 8.72 -26.44 2.38
N GLU A 29 7.92 -26.90 3.35
CA GLU A 29 7.91 -26.34 4.71
C GLU A 29 9.31 -26.43 5.34
N GLY A 30 9.68 -25.41 6.13
CA GLY A 30 11.01 -25.33 6.77
C GLY A 30 12.10 -24.69 5.92
N ARG A 31 11.81 -24.20 4.71
CA ARG A 31 12.77 -23.39 3.95
C ARG A 31 13.02 -22.03 4.63
N SER A 32 14.22 -21.50 4.35
CA SER A 32 14.66 -20.21 4.89
C SER A 32 13.66 -19.08 4.65
N THR A 33 13.33 -18.33 5.69
CA THR A 33 12.54 -17.09 5.65
C THR A 33 13.06 -16.10 4.59
N TYR A 34 14.37 -16.11 4.31
CA TYR A 34 14.99 -15.25 3.28
C TYR A 34 14.53 -15.60 1.86
N VAL A 35 14.26 -16.87 1.56
CA VAL A 35 13.73 -17.28 0.25
C VAL A 35 12.30 -16.74 0.05
N TYR A 36 11.45 -16.87 1.07
CA TYR A 36 10.10 -16.30 1.04
C TYR A 36 10.12 -14.79 0.91
N ALA A 37 10.99 -14.12 1.67
CA ALA A 37 11.14 -12.66 1.58
C ALA A 37 11.65 -12.24 0.20
N GLY A 38 12.61 -12.95 -0.37
CA GLY A 38 13.13 -12.70 -1.72
C GLY A 38 12.08 -12.85 -2.81
N LEU A 39 11.27 -13.91 -2.76
CA LEU A 39 10.18 -14.14 -3.72
C LEU A 39 9.07 -13.08 -3.56
N SER A 40 8.72 -12.73 -2.33
CA SER A 40 7.75 -11.66 -2.08
C SER A 40 8.26 -10.30 -2.57
N PHE A 41 9.54 -10.02 -2.38
CA PHE A 41 10.17 -8.83 -2.94
C PHE A 41 10.16 -8.84 -4.47
N PHE A 42 10.49 -9.99 -5.10
CA PHE A 42 10.46 -10.15 -6.55
C PHE A 42 9.04 -9.97 -7.12
N ALA A 43 8.01 -10.39 -6.39
CA ALA A 43 6.63 -10.15 -6.79
C ALA A 43 6.31 -8.65 -6.95
N MET A 44 6.93 -7.77 -6.15
CA MET A 44 6.74 -6.32 -6.24
C MET A 44 7.32 -5.71 -7.53
N VAL A 45 8.15 -6.44 -8.27
CA VAL A 45 8.66 -6.01 -9.59
C VAL A 45 7.57 -6.08 -10.67
N GLY A 46 6.54 -6.90 -10.49
CA GLY A 46 5.46 -7.10 -11.48
C GLY A 46 4.83 -5.79 -12.01
N PRO A 47 4.36 -4.88 -11.15
CA PRO A 47 3.80 -3.59 -11.59
C PRO A 47 4.78 -2.71 -12.38
N LEU A 48 6.07 -2.69 -12.01
CA LEU A 48 7.10 -2.02 -12.80
C LEU A 48 7.21 -2.64 -14.20
N LEU A 49 7.36 -3.97 -14.28
CA LEU A 49 7.49 -4.67 -15.57
C LEU A 49 6.25 -4.49 -16.44
N GLY A 50 5.06 -4.50 -15.86
CA GLY A 50 3.82 -4.17 -16.57
C GLY A 50 3.88 -2.78 -17.21
N THR A 51 4.35 -1.78 -16.49
CA THR A 51 4.51 -0.42 -17.01
C THR A 51 5.58 -0.34 -18.09
N LEU A 52 6.71 -1.04 -17.93
CA LEU A 52 7.79 -1.07 -18.94
C LEU A 52 7.31 -1.76 -20.23
N ALA A 53 6.52 -2.83 -20.13
CA ALA A 53 5.93 -3.49 -21.28
C ALA A 53 5.03 -2.55 -22.09
N VAL A 54 4.18 -1.77 -21.41
CA VAL A 54 3.33 -0.77 -22.07
C VAL A 54 4.14 0.39 -22.65
N LYS A 55 5.19 0.82 -21.99
CA LYS A 55 6.13 1.83 -22.55
C LYS A 55 6.79 1.34 -23.82
N GLY A 56 7.15 0.07 -23.90
CA GLY A 56 7.67 -0.56 -25.12
C GLY A 56 6.71 -0.47 -26.30
N LEU A 57 5.40 -0.35 -26.06
CA LEU A 57 4.38 -0.12 -27.09
C LEU A 57 4.14 1.37 -27.40
N GLY A 58 4.98 2.27 -26.87
CA GLY A 58 4.89 3.71 -27.16
C GLY A 58 4.01 4.51 -26.20
N TRP A 59 3.56 3.92 -25.08
CA TRP A 59 2.83 4.69 -24.05
C TRP A 59 3.73 5.82 -23.49
N LYS A 60 3.13 7.00 -23.39
CA LYS A 60 3.80 8.19 -22.81
C LYS A 60 3.11 8.59 -21.51
N ALA A 61 3.91 8.88 -20.50
CA ALA A 61 3.41 9.41 -19.25
C ALA A 61 2.67 10.75 -19.46
N PRO A 62 1.60 11.00 -18.70
CA PRO A 62 0.96 12.31 -18.69
C PRO A 62 1.94 13.37 -18.18
N THR A 63 1.78 14.60 -18.68
CA THR A 63 2.60 15.75 -18.24
C THR A 63 2.39 15.95 -16.73
N PRO A 64 3.48 16.04 -15.95
CA PRO A 64 3.37 16.33 -14.53
C PRO A 64 2.70 17.68 -14.25
N VAL A 65 2.07 17.80 -13.11
CA VAL A 65 1.55 19.09 -12.62
C VAL A 65 2.74 20.03 -12.36
N GLU A 66 2.73 21.20 -12.98
CA GLU A 66 3.72 22.24 -12.72
C GLU A 66 3.42 22.92 -11.39
N LEU A 67 4.26 22.65 -10.40
CA LEU A 67 4.24 23.29 -9.09
C LEU A 67 5.64 23.76 -8.72
N ARG A 68 5.70 24.88 -8.00
CA ARG A 68 6.95 25.32 -7.38
C ARG A 68 7.44 24.26 -6.39
N PRO A 69 8.75 24.00 -6.28
CA PRO A 69 9.28 22.97 -5.37
C PRO A 69 8.80 23.12 -3.93
N GLN A 70 8.68 24.34 -3.40
CA GLN A 70 8.22 24.61 -2.04
C GLN A 70 6.73 24.22 -1.85
N GLU A 71 5.88 24.46 -2.84
CA GLU A 71 4.46 24.06 -2.78
C GLU A 71 4.31 22.55 -2.81
N ARG A 72 5.07 21.89 -3.68
CA ARG A 72 5.11 20.43 -3.74
C ARG A 72 5.57 19.82 -2.42
N LEU A 73 6.65 20.35 -1.85
CA LEU A 73 7.17 19.92 -0.55
C LEU A 73 6.13 20.13 0.57
N ARG A 74 5.51 21.32 0.63
CA ARG A 74 4.47 21.61 1.63
C ARG A 74 3.31 20.63 1.56
N ILE A 75 2.81 20.31 0.36
CA ILE A 75 1.73 19.35 0.16
C ILE A 75 2.17 17.94 0.57
N ALA A 76 3.39 17.53 0.21
CA ALA A 76 3.93 16.24 0.61
C ALA A 76 4.06 16.12 2.13
N LEU A 77 4.59 17.15 2.81
CA LEU A 77 4.71 17.18 4.28
C LEU A 77 3.35 17.18 4.98
N GLN A 78 2.32 17.81 4.41
CA GLN A 78 0.94 17.67 4.91
C GLN A 78 0.48 16.22 4.88
N GLY A 79 0.74 15.50 3.77
CA GLY A 79 0.42 14.08 3.65
C GLY A 79 1.16 13.23 4.68
N VAL A 80 2.45 13.49 4.88
CA VAL A 80 3.28 12.82 5.89
C VAL A 80 2.71 13.06 7.30
N GLY A 81 2.41 14.32 7.66
CA GLY A 81 1.86 14.65 8.96
C GLY A 81 0.52 13.99 9.24
N VAL A 82 -0.40 14.02 8.27
CA VAL A 82 -1.70 13.34 8.38
C VAL A 82 -1.50 11.84 8.54
N LEU A 83 -0.66 11.22 7.73
CA LEU A 83 -0.43 9.78 7.79
C LEU A 83 0.18 9.36 9.13
N TYR A 84 1.21 10.06 9.61
CA TYR A 84 1.78 9.77 10.93
C TYR A 84 0.74 9.91 12.05
N LEU A 85 -0.08 10.97 12.03
CA LEU A 85 -1.15 11.12 13.01
C LEU A 85 -2.13 9.93 12.98
N VAL A 86 -2.58 9.53 11.79
CA VAL A 86 -3.47 8.37 11.62
C VAL A 86 -2.81 7.10 12.14
N LEU A 87 -1.55 6.85 11.80
CA LEU A 87 -0.83 5.64 12.21
C LEU A 87 -0.57 5.59 13.72
N TRP A 88 -0.24 6.73 14.35
CA TRP A 88 -0.09 6.80 15.79
C TRP A 88 -1.42 6.53 16.52
N LEU A 89 -2.53 7.03 15.99
CA LEU A 89 -3.85 6.79 16.59
C LEU A 89 -4.29 5.33 16.40
N THR A 90 -4.05 4.75 15.23
CA THR A 90 -4.58 3.43 14.86
C THR A 90 -3.56 2.30 15.05
N GLN A 91 -2.44 2.33 14.32
CA GLN A 91 -1.43 1.25 14.38
C GLN A 91 -0.62 1.26 15.68
N PHE A 92 -0.63 2.31 16.45
CA PHE A 92 -0.06 2.29 17.79
C PHE A 92 -1.16 2.27 18.87
N GLY A 93 -2.01 3.29 18.94
CA GLY A 93 -2.98 3.44 20.02
C GLY A 93 -4.05 2.34 20.01
N LEU A 94 -4.81 2.26 18.91
CA LEU A 94 -5.90 1.27 18.79
C LEU A 94 -5.36 -0.17 18.76
N GLN A 95 -4.23 -0.42 18.09
CA GLN A 95 -3.63 -1.75 18.05
C GLN A 95 -3.19 -2.23 19.45
N ASN A 96 -2.53 -1.37 20.25
CA ASN A 96 -2.18 -1.74 21.62
C ASN A 96 -3.41 -2.02 22.49
N LEU A 97 -4.47 -1.23 22.31
CA LEU A 97 -5.73 -1.44 23.04
C LEU A 97 -6.37 -2.78 22.70
N LEU A 98 -6.54 -3.07 21.42
CA LEU A 98 -7.16 -4.32 20.93
C LEU A 98 -6.29 -5.53 21.27
N ALA A 99 -4.96 -5.44 21.09
CA ALA A 99 -4.03 -6.53 21.38
C ALA A 99 -4.06 -6.93 22.86
N ARG A 100 -4.12 -5.97 23.77
CA ARG A 100 -4.30 -6.26 25.20
C ARG A 100 -5.62 -7.00 25.49
N GLY A 101 -6.72 -6.56 24.85
CA GLY A 101 -8.02 -7.19 25.00
C GLY A 101 -8.07 -8.63 24.48
N GLN A 102 -7.25 -8.95 23.48
CA GLN A 102 -7.17 -10.29 22.87
C GLN A 102 -6.02 -11.15 23.45
N GLY A 103 -5.22 -10.62 24.38
CA GLY A 103 -4.08 -11.36 24.95
C GLY A 103 -2.94 -11.63 23.94
N VAL A 104 -2.86 -10.85 22.85
CA VAL A 104 -1.79 -10.97 21.85
C VAL A 104 -0.67 -9.95 22.10
N ALA A 105 0.46 -10.12 21.42
CA ALA A 105 1.64 -9.28 21.61
C ALA A 105 1.37 -7.80 21.27
N PHE A 106 1.85 -6.90 22.12
CA PHE A 106 1.72 -5.45 21.99
C PHE A 106 3.00 -4.71 22.41
N VAL A 107 3.11 -3.45 22.04
CA VAL A 107 4.23 -2.60 22.44
C VAL A 107 4.03 -2.15 23.90
N THR A 108 4.98 -2.54 24.78
CA THR A 108 4.95 -2.11 26.19
C THR A 108 5.18 -0.61 26.34
N LEU A 109 4.38 0.03 27.20
CA LEU A 109 4.44 1.49 27.41
C LEU A 109 5.47 1.86 28.49
N ASN A 110 6.75 1.57 28.25
CA ASN A 110 7.87 2.07 29.03
C ASN A 110 8.78 2.95 28.17
N GLY A 111 9.56 3.81 28.79
CA GLY A 111 10.35 4.83 28.09
C GLY A 111 11.30 4.25 27.04
N GLU A 112 11.99 3.15 27.36
CA GLU A 112 12.95 2.50 26.45
C GLU A 112 12.25 1.95 25.21
N THR A 113 11.15 1.21 25.39
CA THR A 113 10.39 0.62 24.29
C THR A 113 9.76 1.67 23.40
N LEU A 114 9.23 2.76 23.98
CA LEU A 114 8.67 3.88 23.25
C LEU A 114 9.72 4.60 22.41
N ILE A 115 10.92 4.84 22.96
CA ILE A 115 12.03 5.44 22.23
C ILE A 115 12.47 4.53 21.07
N ARG A 116 12.63 3.23 21.32
CA ARG A 116 12.96 2.24 20.26
C ARG A 116 11.89 2.22 19.17
N PHE A 117 10.62 2.22 19.53
CA PHE A 117 9.51 2.25 18.58
C PHE A 117 9.54 3.54 17.75
N PHE A 118 9.66 4.70 18.39
CA PHE A 118 9.74 5.99 17.71
C PHE A 118 10.90 6.02 16.70
N ILE A 119 12.11 5.61 17.11
CA ILE A 119 13.26 5.54 16.21
C ILE A 119 12.97 4.61 15.02
N ARG A 120 12.38 3.44 15.26
CA ARG A 120 12.02 2.50 14.18
C ARG A 120 11.01 3.09 13.20
N THR A 121 10.02 3.85 13.66
CA THR A 121 9.05 4.47 12.74
C THR A 121 9.67 5.50 11.80
N LEU A 122 10.82 6.07 12.15
CA LEU A 122 11.57 7.00 11.29
C LEU A 122 12.47 6.25 10.29
N PHE A 123 13.09 5.13 10.68
CA PHE A 123 14.08 4.44 9.86
C PHE A 123 13.50 3.29 9.03
N MET A 124 12.49 2.55 9.51
CA MET A 124 11.89 1.45 8.77
C MET A 124 11.33 1.84 7.39
N PRO A 125 10.72 3.03 7.20
CA PRO A 125 10.30 3.45 5.87
C PRO A 125 11.41 3.44 4.82
N ILE A 126 12.66 3.70 5.20
CA ILE A 126 13.81 3.73 4.27
C ILE A 126 14.00 2.36 3.59
N PHE A 127 13.83 1.27 4.33
CA PHE A 127 13.95 -0.08 3.77
C PHE A 127 12.82 -0.43 2.80
N TRP A 128 11.67 0.23 2.93
CA TRP A 128 10.54 0.02 2.03
C TRP A 128 10.58 0.86 0.75
N LEU A 129 11.40 1.93 0.71
CA LEU A 129 11.38 2.87 -0.42
C LEU A 129 11.55 2.19 -1.77
N PHE A 130 12.48 1.24 -1.88
CA PHE A 130 12.77 0.61 -3.16
C PHE A 130 11.63 -0.31 -3.62
N SER A 131 11.15 -1.21 -2.76
CA SER A 131 10.06 -2.14 -3.11
C SER A 131 8.76 -1.40 -3.41
N VAL A 132 8.43 -0.40 -2.60
CA VAL A 132 7.27 0.46 -2.80
C VAL A 132 7.38 1.28 -4.10
N PHE A 133 8.59 1.76 -4.46
CA PHE A 133 8.79 2.43 -5.74
C PHE A 133 8.40 1.52 -6.92
N LEU A 134 8.76 0.24 -6.88
CA LEU A 134 8.41 -0.74 -7.93
C LEU A 134 6.88 -0.86 -8.10
N GLU A 135 6.16 -0.88 -6.98
CA GLU A 135 4.69 -0.92 -6.97
C GLU A 135 4.08 0.39 -7.46
N GLU A 136 4.48 1.54 -6.88
CA GLU A 136 3.93 2.85 -7.19
C GLU A 136 4.15 3.24 -8.66
N TYR A 137 5.24 2.76 -9.27
CA TYR A 137 5.51 2.95 -10.68
C TYR A 137 4.44 2.29 -11.56
N GLY A 138 3.87 1.19 -11.13
CA GLY A 138 2.72 0.56 -11.79
C GLY A 138 1.40 1.26 -11.45
N TRP A 139 1.12 1.38 -10.18
CA TRP A 139 -0.20 1.78 -9.74
C TRP A 139 -0.49 3.27 -9.93
N ARG A 140 0.45 4.18 -9.55
CA ARG A 140 0.25 5.64 -9.59
C ARG A 140 0.82 6.28 -10.84
N TYR A 141 1.94 5.78 -11.36
CA TYR A 141 2.53 6.37 -12.56
C TYR A 141 1.82 5.92 -13.84
N PHE A 142 1.36 4.65 -13.93
CA PHE A 142 0.67 4.13 -15.10
C PHE A 142 -0.85 3.97 -14.90
N LEU A 143 -1.28 3.05 -14.02
CA LEU A 143 -2.68 2.60 -13.99
C LEU A 143 -3.66 3.70 -13.57
N TYR A 144 -3.32 4.49 -12.55
CA TYR A 144 -4.18 5.56 -12.07
C TYR A 144 -4.45 6.67 -13.11
N PRO A 145 -3.44 7.22 -13.81
CA PRO A 145 -3.69 8.17 -14.91
C PRO A 145 -4.52 7.59 -16.05
N GLU A 146 -4.33 6.33 -16.41
CA GLU A 146 -5.13 5.67 -17.44
C GLU A 146 -6.59 5.48 -16.97
N ALA A 147 -6.80 5.05 -15.74
CA ALA A 147 -8.14 4.89 -15.16
C ALA A 147 -8.91 6.22 -15.07
N LYS A 148 -8.24 7.36 -14.89
CA LYS A 148 -8.90 8.68 -14.94
C LYS A 148 -9.60 8.95 -16.26
N LYS A 149 -9.14 8.36 -17.37
CA LYS A 149 -9.78 8.49 -18.70
C LYS A 149 -11.14 7.81 -18.76
N TRP A 150 -11.40 6.84 -17.87
CA TRP A 150 -12.69 6.12 -17.74
C TRP A 150 -13.62 6.74 -16.69
N GLY A 151 -13.18 7.77 -16.03
CA GLY A 151 -13.96 8.53 -15.07
C GLY A 151 -13.51 8.37 -13.61
N PRO A 152 -14.13 9.14 -12.72
CA PRO A 152 -13.69 9.20 -11.33
C PRO A 152 -13.87 7.88 -10.58
N TRP A 153 -14.90 7.07 -10.87
CA TRP A 153 -15.11 5.78 -10.24
C TRP A 153 -14.00 4.77 -10.56
N ALA A 154 -13.60 4.70 -11.85
CA ALA A 154 -12.50 3.84 -12.26
C ALA A 154 -11.18 4.25 -11.59
N ALA A 155 -10.92 5.55 -11.51
CA ALA A 155 -9.70 6.07 -10.90
C ALA A 155 -9.66 5.91 -9.37
N THR A 156 -10.80 6.09 -8.68
CA THR A 156 -10.85 6.01 -7.22
C THR A 156 -10.97 4.57 -6.72
N TRP A 157 -11.96 3.83 -7.19
CA TRP A 157 -12.24 2.48 -6.70
C TRP A 157 -11.63 1.39 -7.55
N GLY A 158 -11.69 1.53 -8.90
CA GLY A 158 -11.21 0.50 -9.81
C GLY A 158 -9.73 0.18 -9.63
N VAL A 159 -8.87 1.20 -9.57
CA VAL A 159 -7.42 1.00 -9.36
C VAL A 159 -7.14 0.35 -8.01
N GLY A 160 -7.82 0.80 -6.95
CA GLY A 160 -7.67 0.23 -5.62
C GLY A 160 -8.10 -1.23 -5.55
N LEU A 161 -9.20 -1.59 -6.22
CA LEU A 161 -9.66 -2.99 -6.30
C LEU A 161 -8.70 -3.87 -7.10
N VAL A 162 -8.17 -3.39 -8.23
CA VAL A 162 -7.14 -4.12 -9.00
C VAL A 162 -5.90 -4.35 -8.12
N TRP A 163 -5.47 -3.34 -7.37
CA TRP A 163 -4.34 -3.47 -6.45
C TRP A 163 -4.65 -4.43 -5.29
N ALA A 164 -5.86 -4.41 -4.74
CA ALA A 164 -6.28 -5.38 -3.73
C ALA A 164 -6.27 -6.83 -4.25
N LEU A 165 -6.80 -7.06 -5.46
CA LEU A 165 -6.79 -8.37 -6.11
C LEU A 165 -5.37 -8.87 -6.39
N TRP A 166 -4.44 -7.96 -6.70
CA TRP A 166 -3.03 -8.31 -6.88
C TRP A 166 -2.42 -8.92 -5.61
N HIS A 167 -2.87 -8.56 -4.41
CA HIS A 167 -2.38 -9.12 -3.15
C HIS A 167 -2.93 -10.53 -2.81
N VAL A 168 -3.87 -11.08 -3.58
CA VAL A 168 -4.54 -12.35 -3.23
C VAL A 168 -3.55 -13.49 -2.97
N PRO A 169 -2.54 -13.78 -3.80
CA PRO A 169 -1.59 -14.84 -3.50
C PRO A 169 -0.70 -14.54 -2.28
N ALA A 170 -0.38 -13.25 -2.04
CA ALA A 170 0.39 -12.83 -0.87
C ALA A 170 -0.33 -13.19 0.44
N ALA A 171 -1.66 -13.16 0.46
CA ALA A 171 -2.45 -13.57 1.61
C ALA A 171 -2.22 -15.04 1.99
N PHE A 172 -2.08 -15.91 1.01
CA PHE A 172 -1.77 -17.33 1.24
C PHE A 172 -0.32 -17.55 1.69
N VAL A 173 0.63 -16.77 1.18
CA VAL A 173 2.05 -16.79 1.61
C VAL A 173 2.16 -16.35 3.06
N ALA A 174 1.40 -15.35 3.48
CA ALA A 174 1.41 -14.85 4.85
C ALA A 174 0.76 -15.82 5.86
N GLY A 175 -0.16 -16.69 5.42
CA GLY A 175 -0.77 -17.69 6.30
C GLY A 175 -1.99 -18.37 5.68
N LYS A 176 -1.82 -19.61 5.22
CA LYS A 176 -2.87 -20.38 4.52
C LYS A 176 -4.18 -20.46 5.29
N ALA A 177 -4.12 -20.73 6.60
CA ALA A 177 -5.30 -20.88 7.44
C ALA A 177 -6.19 -19.63 7.52
N ASN A 178 -5.59 -18.45 7.34
CA ASN A 178 -6.23 -17.16 7.53
C ASN A 178 -6.31 -16.33 6.24
N ALA A 179 -5.90 -16.92 5.10
CA ALA A 179 -5.84 -16.21 3.82
C ALA A 179 -7.18 -15.56 3.43
N GLY A 180 -8.31 -16.23 3.69
CA GLY A 180 -9.63 -15.67 3.41
C GLY A 180 -9.90 -14.34 4.13
N TRP A 181 -9.58 -14.25 5.41
CA TRP A 181 -9.71 -13.01 6.18
C TRP A 181 -8.77 -11.92 5.68
N MET A 182 -7.53 -12.29 5.31
CA MET A 182 -6.57 -11.34 4.74
C MET A 182 -7.04 -10.81 3.39
N ILE A 183 -7.63 -11.65 2.53
CA ILE A 183 -8.22 -11.23 1.26
C ILE A 183 -9.35 -10.22 1.49
N VAL A 184 -10.28 -10.51 2.40
CA VAL A 184 -11.36 -9.57 2.77
C VAL A 184 -10.77 -8.26 3.25
N ASN A 185 -9.74 -8.30 4.10
CA ASN A 185 -9.06 -7.11 4.58
C ASN A 185 -8.44 -6.30 3.43
N TYR A 186 -7.75 -6.94 2.49
CA TYR A 186 -7.18 -6.26 1.31
C TYR A 186 -8.26 -5.62 0.43
N LEU A 187 -9.38 -6.31 0.19
CA LEU A 187 -10.47 -5.79 -0.64
C LEU A 187 -11.15 -4.55 -0.03
N ILE A 188 -11.11 -4.40 1.28
CA ILE A 188 -11.66 -3.22 1.97
C ILE A 188 -10.59 -2.14 2.11
N TYR A 189 -9.41 -2.51 2.61
CA TYR A 189 -8.38 -1.58 3.03
C TYR A 189 -7.63 -0.93 1.85
N VAL A 190 -7.14 -1.75 0.90
CA VAL A 190 -6.29 -1.27 -0.20
C VAL A 190 -6.97 -0.22 -1.08
N PRO A 191 -8.28 -0.33 -1.44
CA PRO A 191 -8.95 0.70 -2.22
C PRO A 191 -8.99 2.08 -1.54
N ILE A 192 -9.17 2.12 -0.22
CA ILE A 192 -9.23 3.40 0.51
C ILE A 192 -7.82 3.97 0.68
N PHE A 193 -6.85 3.13 1.01
CA PHE A 193 -5.45 3.56 1.09
C PHE A 193 -4.93 4.04 -0.28
N HIS A 194 -5.32 3.37 -1.37
CA HIS A 194 -5.06 3.85 -2.73
C HIS A 194 -5.51 5.30 -2.91
N GLN A 195 -6.72 5.64 -2.47
CA GLN A 195 -7.29 6.96 -2.68
C GLN A 195 -6.55 8.05 -1.90
N PHE A 196 -6.07 7.74 -0.70
CA PHE A 196 -5.19 8.63 0.05
C PHE A 196 -3.89 8.92 -0.72
N LEU A 197 -3.21 7.88 -1.20
CA LEU A 197 -1.97 8.03 -1.98
C LEU A 197 -2.21 8.77 -3.30
N ALA A 198 -3.28 8.41 -4.02
CA ALA A 198 -3.66 9.04 -5.29
C ALA A 198 -4.04 10.51 -5.13
N TYR A 199 -4.66 10.90 -4.01
CA TYR A 199 -4.97 12.30 -3.72
C TYR A 199 -3.70 13.15 -3.63
N TYR A 200 -2.69 12.70 -2.90
CA TYR A 200 -1.43 13.42 -2.78
C TYR A 200 -0.59 13.36 -4.06
N TYR A 201 -0.59 12.24 -4.77
CA TYR A 201 -0.01 12.14 -6.11
C TYR A 201 -0.63 13.16 -7.06
N ASP A 202 -1.95 13.26 -7.12
CA ASP A 202 -2.67 14.18 -8.03
C ASP A 202 -2.46 15.66 -7.66
N ARG A 203 -2.20 15.95 -6.39
CA ARG A 203 -1.88 17.30 -5.92
C ARG A 203 -0.44 17.72 -6.16
N THR A 204 0.51 16.79 -6.06
CA THR A 204 1.94 17.10 -6.16
C THR A 204 2.51 16.85 -7.56
N GLY A 205 1.85 16.01 -8.37
CA GLY A 205 2.37 15.51 -9.64
C GLY A 205 3.64 14.67 -9.48
N SER A 206 3.97 14.23 -8.26
CA SER A 206 5.21 13.52 -7.95
C SER A 206 4.96 12.10 -7.48
N LEU A 207 5.53 11.13 -8.21
CA LEU A 207 5.52 9.73 -7.81
C LEU A 207 6.16 9.53 -6.42
N TRP A 208 7.22 10.28 -6.11
CA TRP A 208 7.92 10.19 -4.83
C TRP A 208 7.02 10.52 -3.64
N THR A 209 6.01 11.36 -3.82
CA THR A 209 5.05 11.62 -2.74
C THR A 209 4.29 10.35 -2.35
N SER A 210 3.80 9.59 -3.33
CA SER A 210 3.13 8.30 -3.05
C SER A 210 4.11 7.27 -2.51
N VAL A 211 5.32 7.19 -3.06
CA VAL A 211 6.37 6.28 -2.59
C VAL A 211 6.70 6.52 -1.12
N VAL A 212 6.92 7.77 -0.73
CA VAL A 212 7.24 8.12 0.67
C VAL A 212 6.07 7.81 1.60
N LEU A 213 4.85 8.20 1.23
CA LEU A 213 3.66 7.93 2.05
C LEU A 213 3.40 6.43 2.21
N HIS A 214 3.54 5.66 1.14
CA HIS A 214 3.37 4.20 1.19
C HIS A 214 4.50 3.53 2.00
N ALA A 215 5.74 3.97 1.82
CA ALA A 215 6.87 3.47 2.61
C ALA A 215 6.72 3.77 4.12
N ILE A 216 6.20 4.95 4.48
CA ILE A 216 5.88 5.30 5.87
C ILE A 216 4.83 4.33 6.43
N PHE A 217 3.77 4.06 5.67
CA PHE A 217 2.73 3.13 6.10
C PHE A 217 3.30 1.73 6.40
N ASN A 218 4.04 1.15 5.45
CA ASN A 218 4.66 -0.17 5.59
C ASN A 218 5.72 -0.18 6.70
N GLY A 219 6.53 0.86 6.77
CA GLY A 219 7.59 1.00 7.77
C GLY A 219 7.05 1.15 9.19
N PHE A 220 5.94 1.85 9.37
CA PHE A 220 5.30 2.01 10.68
C PHE A 220 4.76 0.67 11.19
N GLY A 221 4.03 -0.08 10.36
CA GLY A 221 3.56 -1.42 10.69
C GLY A 221 4.73 -2.37 11.03
N THR A 222 5.78 -2.35 10.21
CA THR A 222 7.01 -3.12 10.46
C THR A 222 7.65 -2.74 11.79
N ALA A 223 7.75 -1.45 12.11
CA ALA A 223 8.26 -0.97 13.40
C ALA A 223 7.44 -1.51 14.58
N TYR A 224 6.12 -1.54 14.44
CA TYR A 224 5.22 -2.10 15.45
C TYR A 224 5.50 -3.59 15.67
N TYR A 225 5.52 -4.39 14.61
CA TYR A 225 5.75 -5.83 14.68
C TYR A 225 7.11 -6.19 15.29
N PHE A 226 8.17 -5.48 14.90
CA PHE A 226 9.50 -5.66 15.52
C PHE A 226 9.56 -5.25 16.99
N THR A 227 8.78 -4.25 17.39
CA THR A 227 8.83 -3.75 18.78
C THR A 227 7.96 -4.59 19.71
N SER A 228 6.82 -5.08 19.24
CA SER A 228 5.93 -5.98 20.00
C SER A 228 6.42 -7.44 20.04
N GLY A 229 7.39 -7.82 19.19
CA GLY A 229 7.90 -9.19 19.09
C GLY A 229 7.06 -10.13 18.22
N ILE A 230 6.03 -9.66 17.54
CA ILE A 230 5.20 -10.48 16.62
C ILE A 230 6.04 -11.06 15.48
N MET A 231 7.04 -10.33 14.97
CA MET A 231 7.91 -10.78 13.87
C MET A 231 8.76 -12.01 14.18
N THR A 232 8.84 -12.45 15.42
CA THR A 232 9.59 -13.67 15.77
C THR A 232 8.84 -14.95 15.43
N ARG A 233 7.58 -14.87 14.97
CA ARG A 233 6.71 -16.01 14.68
C ARG A 233 5.83 -15.75 13.43
N PRO A 234 6.41 -15.56 12.23
CA PRO A 234 5.63 -15.19 11.04
C PRO A 234 4.65 -16.27 10.56
N ASP A 235 4.89 -17.51 10.90
CA ASP A 235 4.08 -18.68 10.57
C ASP A 235 2.97 -18.99 11.59
N GLN A 236 2.88 -18.23 12.69
CA GLN A 236 1.95 -18.46 13.80
C GLN A 236 1.07 -17.23 14.11
N LEU A 237 0.62 -16.50 13.09
CA LEU A 237 -0.40 -15.46 13.32
C LEU A 237 -1.65 -16.12 13.88
N ALA A 238 -1.90 -15.90 15.17
CA ALA A 238 -3.11 -16.36 15.82
C ALA A 238 -4.34 -15.62 15.26
N MET A 239 -5.53 -16.20 15.38
CA MET A 239 -6.78 -15.54 14.99
C MET A 239 -6.91 -14.16 15.67
N GLY A 240 -6.45 -14.03 16.93
CA GLY A 240 -6.41 -12.75 17.65
C GLY A 240 -5.59 -11.67 16.95
N ASP A 241 -4.43 -12.02 16.36
CA ASP A 241 -3.60 -11.06 15.62
C ASP A 241 -4.32 -10.54 14.38
N ILE A 242 -5.10 -11.40 13.71
CA ILE A 242 -5.89 -11.04 12.53
C ILE A 242 -7.03 -10.13 12.90
N GLN A 243 -7.78 -10.45 13.98
CA GLN A 243 -8.87 -9.62 14.47
C GLN A 243 -8.37 -8.23 14.88
N VAL A 244 -7.21 -8.16 15.56
CA VAL A 244 -6.55 -6.89 15.89
C VAL A 244 -6.20 -6.12 14.63
N THR A 245 -5.55 -6.77 13.66
CA THR A 245 -5.17 -6.14 12.38
C THR A 245 -6.39 -5.62 11.62
N MET A 246 -7.47 -6.39 11.54
CA MET A 246 -8.71 -5.95 10.90
C MET A 246 -9.34 -4.75 11.61
N GLY A 247 -9.37 -4.76 12.94
CA GLY A 247 -9.89 -3.65 13.74
C GLY A 247 -9.07 -2.37 13.55
N VAL A 248 -7.75 -2.50 13.53
CA VAL A 248 -6.80 -1.38 13.26
C VAL A 248 -7.00 -0.81 11.86
N ASN A 249 -7.10 -1.69 10.86
CA ASN A 249 -7.34 -1.26 9.49
C ASN A 249 -8.70 -0.59 9.36
N ALA A 250 -9.76 -1.09 10.00
CA ALA A 250 -11.05 -0.42 10.04
C ALA A 250 -10.95 0.99 10.64
N GLY A 251 -10.24 1.17 11.75
CA GLY A 251 -9.98 2.49 12.33
C GLY A 251 -9.21 3.41 11.38
N THR A 252 -8.17 2.89 10.72
CA THR A 252 -7.39 3.62 9.71
C THR A 252 -8.28 4.06 8.54
N LEU A 253 -9.16 3.17 8.07
CA LEU A 253 -10.10 3.46 6.98
C LEU A 253 -11.05 4.60 7.34
N ILE A 254 -11.63 4.59 8.53
CA ILE A 254 -12.55 5.64 8.97
C ILE A 254 -11.86 7.01 8.89
N LEU A 255 -10.60 7.10 9.31
CA LEU A 255 -9.83 8.34 9.29
C LEU A 255 -9.38 8.76 7.87
N LEU A 256 -9.16 7.80 6.96
CA LEU A 256 -8.76 8.07 5.59
C LEU A 256 -9.94 8.21 4.61
N LEU A 257 -11.14 7.76 4.98
CA LEU A 257 -12.33 7.80 4.12
C LEU A 257 -12.64 9.19 3.52
N PRO A 258 -12.44 10.32 4.22
CA PRO A 258 -12.65 11.65 3.62
C PRO A 258 -11.83 11.88 2.33
N TYR A 259 -10.67 11.23 2.18
CA TYR A 259 -9.85 11.33 0.98
C TYR A 259 -10.51 10.72 -0.26
N SER A 260 -11.40 9.74 -0.08
CA SER A 260 -12.21 9.16 -1.15
C SER A 260 -13.08 10.22 -1.82
N TRP A 261 -13.79 11.00 -1.01
CA TRP A 261 -14.62 12.09 -1.49
C TRP A 261 -13.80 13.24 -2.10
N LEU A 262 -12.69 13.62 -1.43
CA LEU A 262 -11.79 14.69 -1.90
C LEU A 262 -11.20 14.35 -3.26
N LEU A 263 -10.72 13.11 -3.45
CA LEU A 263 -10.14 12.64 -4.71
C LEU A 263 -11.21 12.59 -5.81
N PHE A 264 -12.35 11.99 -5.52
CA PHE A 264 -13.46 11.88 -6.47
C PHE A 264 -13.91 13.26 -6.97
N ARG A 265 -14.13 14.20 -6.06
CA ARG A 265 -14.52 15.58 -6.37
C ARG A 265 -13.46 16.27 -7.22
N ARG A 266 -12.19 16.11 -6.89
CA ARG A 266 -11.08 16.71 -7.63
C ARG A 266 -11.00 16.20 -9.08
N ILE A 267 -11.14 14.90 -9.30
CA ILE A 267 -11.12 14.30 -10.64
C ILE A 267 -12.31 14.82 -11.46
N ARG A 268 -13.50 14.85 -10.88
CA ARG A 268 -14.71 15.32 -11.53
C ARG A 268 -14.60 16.80 -11.95
N GLN A 269 -14.06 17.65 -11.08
CA GLN A 269 -13.86 19.08 -11.40
C GLN A 269 -12.88 19.28 -12.56
N LYS A 270 -11.77 18.54 -12.60
CA LYS A 270 -10.82 18.62 -13.72
C LYS A 270 -11.42 18.13 -15.04
N GLN A 271 -12.28 17.12 -15.01
CA GLN A 271 -12.95 16.62 -16.22
C GLN A 271 -14.01 17.59 -16.74
N SER A 272 -14.70 18.31 -15.88
CA SER A 272 -15.66 19.34 -16.30
C SER A 272 -14.97 20.58 -16.87
N ALA A 273 -13.85 21.02 -16.26
CA ALA A 273 -13.08 22.16 -16.74
C ALA A 273 -12.36 21.91 -18.10
N GLY A 274 -12.05 20.67 -18.44
CA GLY A 274 -11.45 20.31 -19.73
C GLY A 274 -12.47 20.13 -20.88
N LYS A 275 -13.76 20.26 -20.59
CA LYS A 275 -14.85 20.19 -21.59
C LYS A 275 -15.43 21.55 -21.96
N SER A 276 -15.06 22.60 -21.24
CA SER A 276 -15.36 24.02 -21.55
C SER A 276 -14.22 24.63 -22.38
#